data_3ac63fe8470749ec95983f53a4087e9c
#
_entry.id   3ac63fe8470749ec95983f53a4087e9c
#
_cell.length_a   1.000
_cell.length_b   1.000
_cell.length_c   1.000
_cell.angle_alpha   90.00
_cell.angle_beta   90.00
_cell.angle_gamma   90.00
#
_symmetry.space_group_name_H-M   'P 1'
#
loop_
_entity.id
_entity.type
_entity.pdbx_description
1 polymer ?
#
loop_
_entity_poly.entity_id
_entity_poly.type
_entity_poly.pdbx_seq_one_letter_code
_entity_poly.pdbx_strand_id
1 'polypeptide(L)'
;MVARLALRAIDEAFSVTPPALVDSVAFNGIVRAKDRATGKAIEPCLIGVRVTRETFDELVLDEPELDPVRTLRYLNAVVSQHPYDLEPVPPVVTFDLSRYKLAPGRDVVAGLDSRPDLLAMHPTEFEHLIRRLFEKAGLKSWVTQASRDDGIDAVAVIEQPLLSTQCIIQAKRTKNVVPADTVRAVAGLVNDTGASKGIVVTTAWFGKTSLDFAPRNRLELIDGRHLKSLLLEHLGVDALIGLPKLPAGWQPRDLG
;
A
#
# COMPACT_ATOMS: atom_id res chain seq x y z
N MET A 1 -7.28 -19.49 23.12
CA MET A 1 -6.09 -18.62 22.91
C MET A 1 -6.22 -17.81 21.61
N VAL A 2 -6.33 -18.42 20.45
CA VAL A 2 -6.35 -17.73 19.13
C VAL A 2 -7.51 -16.73 19.01
N ALA A 3 -8.73 -17.10 19.47
CA ALA A 3 -9.89 -16.21 19.43
C ALA A 3 -9.71 -14.93 20.27
N ARG A 4 -9.09 -15.03 21.44
CA ARG A 4 -8.76 -13.84 22.26
C ARG A 4 -7.75 -12.93 21.59
N LEU A 5 -6.75 -13.50 20.91
CA LEU A 5 -5.78 -12.72 20.16
C LEU A 5 -6.44 -11.96 19.00
N ALA A 6 -7.39 -12.59 18.30
CA ALA A 6 -8.12 -11.94 17.22
C ALA A 6 -8.94 -10.74 17.73
N LEU A 7 -9.73 -10.92 18.78
CA LEU A 7 -10.55 -9.84 19.36
C LEU A 7 -9.68 -8.70 19.88
N ARG A 8 -8.56 -9.01 20.58
CA ARG A 8 -7.62 -8.02 21.06
C ARG A 8 -6.97 -7.22 19.91
N ALA A 9 -6.57 -7.91 18.84
CA ALA A 9 -5.95 -7.23 17.70
C ALA A 9 -6.94 -6.29 16.97
N ILE A 10 -8.22 -6.67 16.89
CA ILE A 10 -9.28 -5.83 16.32
C ILE A 10 -9.55 -4.63 17.23
N ASP A 11 -9.66 -4.85 18.53
CA ASP A 11 -9.85 -3.80 19.54
C ASP A 11 -8.70 -2.78 19.50
N GLU A 12 -7.46 -3.25 19.49
CA GLU A 12 -6.27 -2.40 19.40
C GLU A 12 -6.27 -1.60 18.08
N ALA A 13 -6.63 -2.23 16.94
CA ALA A 13 -6.72 -1.54 15.67
C ALA A 13 -7.77 -0.41 15.70
N PHE A 14 -8.93 -0.63 16.29
CA PHE A 14 -9.95 0.41 16.44
C PHE A 14 -9.57 1.48 17.48
N SER A 15 -8.90 1.11 18.57
CA SER A 15 -8.50 2.04 19.62
C SER A 15 -7.44 3.03 19.16
N VAL A 16 -6.48 2.60 18.32
CA VAL A 16 -5.40 3.48 17.83
C VAL A 16 -5.76 4.27 16.57
N THR A 17 -6.92 4.01 15.96
CA THR A 17 -7.33 4.67 14.72
C THR A 17 -8.55 5.57 14.93
N PRO A 18 -8.53 6.82 14.43
CA PRO A 18 -9.69 7.70 14.50
C PRO A 18 -10.91 7.10 13.76
N PRO A 19 -12.13 7.19 14.33
CA PRO A 19 -13.36 6.68 13.69
C PRO A 19 -13.63 7.28 12.30
N ALA A 20 -13.20 8.51 12.06
CA ALA A 20 -13.34 9.17 10.76
C ALA A 20 -12.45 8.58 9.65
N LEU A 21 -11.43 7.77 10.00
CA LEU A 21 -10.48 7.20 9.05
C LEU A 21 -10.65 5.70 8.85
N VAL A 22 -11.10 4.98 9.88
CA VAL A 22 -11.29 3.52 9.85
C VAL A 22 -12.63 3.16 10.43
N ASP A 23 -13.53 2.74 9.57
CA ASP A 23 -14.89 2.29 9.90
C ASP A 23 -15.01 0.77 9.97
N SER A 24 -14.08 0.03 9.39
CA SER A 24 -14.08 -1.43 9.39
C SER A 24 -12.67 -2.01 9.45
N VAL A 25 -12.54 -3.17 10.07
CA VAL A 25 -11.30 -3.96 10.18
C VAL A 25 -11.55 -5.34 9.60
N ALA A 26 -10.62 -5.81 8.76
CA ALA A 26 -10.55 -7.20 8.34
C ALA A 26 -9.31 -7.86 8.96
N PHE A 27 -9.52 -8.95 9.68
CA PHE A 27 -8.47 -9.69 10.36
C PHE A 27 -8.34 -11.10 9.79
N ASN A 28 -7.11 -11.51 9.48
CA ASN A 28 -6.75 -12.89 9.13
C ASN A 28 -5.71 -13.38 10.12
N GLY A 29 -6.05 -14.43 10.86
CA GLY A 29 -5.11 -15.11 11.77
C GLY A 29 -4.34 -16.19 11.04
N ILE A 30 -3.09 -15.91 10.64
CA ILE A 30 -2.21 -16.81 9.92
C ILE A 30 -1.15 -17.36 10.87
N VAL A 31 -0.88 -18.68 10.78
CA VAL A 31 0.13 -19.35 11.59
C VAL A 31 1.29 -19.83 10.70
N ARG A 32 2.51 -19.51 11.07
CA ARG A 32 3.70 -20.08 10.43
C ARG A 32 4.04 -21.40 11.08
N ALA A 33 4.01 -22.48 10.31
CA ALA A 33 4.24 -23.83 10.81
C ALA A 33 4.96 -24.69 9.79
N LYS A 34 5.33 -25.92 10.20
CA LYS A 34 5.75 -26.98 9.27
C LYS A 34 4.64 -27.99 9.15
N ASP A 35 4.28 -28.32 7.94
CA ASP A 35 3.40 -29.44 7.65
C ASP A 35 4.05 -30.74 8.16
N ARG A 36 3.37 -31.43 9.05
CA ARG A 36 3.86 -32.66 9.67
C ARG A 36 3.96 -33.84 8.69
N ALA A 37 3.19 -33.81 7.59
CA ALA A 37 3.21 -34.88 6.58
C ALA A 37 4.35 -34.69 5.58
N THR A 38 4.65 -33.44 5.20
CA THR A 38 5.62 -33.14 4.13
C THR A 38 6.90 -32.47 4.60
N GLY A 39 6.95 -31.97 5.84
CA GLY A 39 8.04 -31.20 6.40
C GLY A 39 8.22 -29.80 5.79
N LYS A 40 7.35 -29.40 4.87
CA LYS A 40 7.40 -28.08 4.20
C LYS A 40 6.86 -26.98 5.11
N ALA A 41 7.39 -25.76 4.95
CA ALA A 41 6.83 -24.58 5.59
C ALA A 41 5.45 -24.27 5.00
N ILE A 42 4.46 -24.02 5.88
CA ILE A 42 3.10 -23.66 5.53
C ILE A 42 2.66 -22.46 6.35
N GLU A 43 1.72 -21.68 5.80
CA GLU A 43 1.12 -20.50 6.45
C GLU A 43 -0.41 -20.55 6.37
N PRO A 44 -1.07 -21.53 7.05
CA PRO A 44 -2.52 -21.63 7.01
C PRO A 44 -3.19 -20.46 7.73
N CYS A 45 -4.26 -19.93 7.14
CA CYS A 45 -5.18 -19.02 7.81
C CYS A 45 -6.12 -19.85 8.69
N LEU A 46 -6.22 -19.51 9.97
CA LEU A 46 -7.09 -20.23 10.94
C LEU A 46 -8.31 -19.41 11.36
N ILE A 47 -8.29 -18.11 11.15
CA ILE A 47 -9.41 -17.20 11.43
C ILE A 47 -9.44 -16.13 10.34
N GLY A 48 -10.64 -15.90 9.80
CA GLY A 48 -10.95 -14.76 8.95
C GLY A 48 -12.17 -14.03 9.47
N VAL A 49 -12.09 -12.73 9.74
CA VAL A 49 -13.21 -11.91 10.16
C VAL A 49 -13.13 -10.51 9.58
N ARG A 50 -14.28 -9.97 9.19
CA ARG A 50 -14.44 -8.55 8.87
C ARG A 50 -15.53 -8.00 9.78
N VAL A 51 -15.26 -6.88 10.42
CA VAL A 51 -16.19 -6.25 11.35
C VAL A 51 -16.14 -4.72 11.17
N THR A 52 -17.31 -4.09 11.27
CA THR A 52 -17.40 -2.62 11.32
C THR A 52 -17.16 -2.15 12.75
N ARG A 53 -16.71 -0.91 12.89
CA ARG A 53 -16.53 -0.29 14.20
C ARG A 53 -17.84 -0.28 14.98
N GLU A 54 -18.94 0.12 14.32
CA GLU A 54 -20.28 0.14 14.93
C GLU A 54 -20.65 -1.20 15.58
N THR A 55 -20.50 -2.32 14.85
CA THR A 55 -20.78 -3.66 15.38
C THR A 55 -19.81 -4.07 16.48
N PHE A 56 -18.54 -3.64 16.39
CA PHE A 56 -17.54 -4.02 17.38
C PHE A 56 -17.70 -3.24 18.68
N ASP A 57 -18.08 -1.97 18.61
CA ASP A 57 -18.30 -1.10 19.77
C ASP A 57 -19.54 -1.52 20.61
N GLU A 58 -20.43 -2.36 20.04
CA GLU A 58 -21.54 -2.99 20.80
C GLU A 58 -21.06 -4.08 21.77
N LEU A 59 -19.82 -4.55 21.65
CA LEU A 59 -19.29 -5.62 22.49
C LEU A 59 -18.79 -5.07 23.83
N VAL A 60 -19.11 -5.77 24.92
CA VAL A 60 -18.55 -5.51 26.25
C VAL A 60 -17.38 -6.46 26.47
N LEU A 61 -16.18 -6.05 25.98
CA LEU A 61 -15.00 -6.92 25.99
C LEU A 61 -14.45 -7.23 27.37
N ASP A 62 -14.76 -6.37 28.36
CA ASP A 62 -14.35 -6.53 29.76
C ASP A 62 -15.25 -7.46 30.58
N GLU A 63 -16.33 -7.99 29.97
CA GLU A 63 -17.22 -8.95 30.65
C GLU A 63 -16.48 -10.27 30.91
N PRO A 64 -16.31 -10.70 32.19
CA PRO A 64 -15.55 -11.89 32.54
C PRO A 64 -16.11 -13.20 31.93
N GLU A 65 -17.41 -13.26 31.69
CA GLU A 65 -18.08 -14.42 31.11
C GLU A 65 -18.14 -14.40 29.58
N LEU A 66 -17.57 -13.38 28.94
CA LEU A 66 -17.51 -13.28 27.48
C LEU A 66 -16.73 -14.47 26.89
N ASP A 67 -17.39 -15.26 26.06
CA ASP A 67 -16.76 -16.36 25.32
C ASP A 67 -16.20 -15.85 23.99
N PRO A 68 -14.88 -15.74 23.83
CA PRO A 68 -14.27 -15.20 22.61
C PRO A 68 -14.63 -15.96 21.33
N VAL A 69 -14.92 -17.27 21.44
CA VAL A 69 -15.31 -18.08 20.28
C VAL A 69 -16.74 -17.77 19.85
N ARG A 70 -17.64 -17.59 20.82
CA ARG A 70 -19.01 -17.16 20.55
C ARG A 70 -19.05 -15.74 20.00
N THR A 71 -18.22 -14.85 20.54
CA THR A 71 -18.08 -13.46 20.04
C THR A 71 -17.63 -13.47 18.58
N LEU A 72 -16.59 -14.23 18.21
CA LEU A 72 -16.16 -14.33 16.82
C LEU A 72 -17.27 -14.89 15.91
N ARG A 73 -18.07 -15.84 16.37
CA ARG A 73 -19.23 -16.34 15.61
C ARG A 73 -20.32 -15.28 15.45
N TYR A 74 -20.58 -14.50 16.48
CA TYR A 74 -21.47 -13.33 16.42
C TYR A 74 -21.03 -12.34 15.36
N LEU A 75 -19.71 -12.10 15.25
CA LEU A 75 -19.10 -11.25 14.23
C LEU A 75 -18.98 -11.94 12.85
N ASN A 76 -19.63 -13.08 12.63
CA ASN A 76 -19.57 -13.86 11.39
C ASN A 76 -18.15 -14.28 10.98
N ALA A 77 -17.26 -14.48 11.94
CA ALA A 77 -15.92 -14.96 11.66
C ALA A 77 -15.94 -16.41 11.12
N VAL A 78 -15.10 -16.67 10.12
CA VAL A 78 -14.78 -18.03 9.71
C VAL A 78 -13.60 -18.50 10.54
N VAL A 79 -13.80 -19.52 11.36
CA VAL A 79 -12.80 -20.05 12.30
C VAL A 79 -12.55 -21.51 11.99
N SER A 80 -11.27 -21.92 11.96
CA SER A 80 -10.89 -23.33 11.81
C SER A 80 -11.54 -24.18 12.89
N GLN A 81 -12.13 -25.31 12.50
CA GLN A 81 -12.71 -26.26 13.43
C GLN A 81 -11.63 -27.05 14.16
N HIS A 82 -10.51 -27.29 13.48
CA HIS A 82 -9.36 -28.04 14.00
C HIS A 82 -8.07 -27.19 13.95
N PRO A 83 -7.97 -26.10 14.76
CA PRO A 83 -6.83 -25.18 14.71
C PRO A 83 -5.50 -25.85 15.14
N TYR A 84 -5.52 -26.93 15.91
CA TYR A 84 -4.33 -27.69 16.29
C TYR A 84 -3.80 -28.57 15.15
N ASP A 85 -4.69 -28.97 14.23
CA ASP A 85 -4.33 -29.73 13.03
C ASP A 85 -3.99 -28.80 11.86
N LEU A 86 -4.02 -27.48 12.11
CA LEU A 86 -3.74 -26.43 11.12
C LEU A 86 -4.66 -26.47 9.90
N GLU A 87 -5.90 -26.93 10.10
CA GLU A 87 -6.92 -26.96 9.04
C GLU A 87 -7.21 -25.53 8.58
N PRO A 88 -6.93 -25.19 7.30
CA PRO A 88 -7.05 -23.83 6.81
C PRO A 88 -8.53 -23.42 6.61
N VAL A 89 -8.80 -22.13 6.85
CA VAL A 89 -10.04 -21.47 6.44
C VAL A 89 -9.73 -20.43 5.38
N PRO A 90 -10.71 -20.08 4.51
CA PRO A 90 -10.50 -19.02 3.56
C PRO A 90 -10.27 -17.68 4.29
N PRO A 91 -9.19 -16.96 3.98
CA PRO A 91 -8.97 -15.62 4.53
C PRO A 91 -10.02 -14.63 4.00
N VAL A 92 -10.44 -13.69 4.84
CA VAL A 92 -11.45 -12.66 4.48
C VAL A 92 -10.88 -11.64 3.51
N VAL A 93 -9.58 -11.37 3.62
CA VAL A 93 -8.83 -10.54 2.68
C VAL A 93 -7.66 -11.37 2.15
N THR A 94 -7.64 -11.58 0.86
CA THR A 94 -6.49 -12.16 0.16
C THR A 94 -5.86 -11.06 -0.69
N PHE A 95 -4.59 -10.80 -0.48
CA PHE A 95 -3.82 -10.02 -1.44
C PHE A 95 -3.37 -10.97 -2.54
N ASP A 96 -4.25 -11.19 -3.51
CA ASP A 96 -3.92 -12.02 -4.66
C ASP A 96 -3.05 -11.22 -5.63
N LEU A 97 -1.74 -11.35 -5.44
CA LEU A 97 -0.76 -10.76 -6.34
C LEU A 97 -0.61 -11.58 -7.63
N SER A 98 -1.18 -12.78 -7.73
CA SER A 98 -1.06 -13.65 -8.91
C SER A 98 -1.74 -13.05 -10.15
N ARG A 99 -2.74 -12.19 -9.94
CA ARG A 99 -3.38 -11.43 -11.03
C ARG A 99 -2.48 -10.35 -11.66
N TYR A 100 -1.39 -9.97 -10.96
CA TYR A 100 -0.44 -9.00 -11.48
C TYR A 100 0.77 -9.70 -12.06
N LYS A 101 1.17 -9.33 -13.26
CA LYS A 101 2.46 -9.76 -13.83
C LYS A 101 3.56 -8.91 -13.22
N LEU A 102 4.22 -9.45 -12.21
CA LEU A 102 5.28 -8.75 -11.49
C LEU A 102 6.59 -8.82 -12.28
N ALA A 103 7.27 -7.69 -12.42
CA ALA A 103 8.60 -7.60 -13.00
C ALA A 103 9.68 -7.83 -11.95
N PRO A 104 10.83 -8.44 -12.31
CA PRO A 104 11.99 -8.52 -11.44
C PRO A 104 12.41 -7.11 -10.98
N GLY A 105 12.61 -6.95 -9.67
CA GLY A 105 13.11 -5.69 -9.13
C GLY A 105 14.51 -5.38 -9.61
N ARG A 106 14.76 -4.18 -10.12
CA ARG A 106 16.09 -3.65 -10.43
C ARG A 106 16.49 -2.65 -9.37
N ASP A 107 17.72 -2.71 -8.92
CA ASP A 107 18.28 -1.64 -8.07
C ASP A 107 18.81 -0.52 -8.98
N VAL A 108 17.96 0.47 -9.19
CA VAL A 108 18.30 1.62 -10.03
C VAL A 108 19.09 2.68 -9.26
N VAL A 109 19.06 2.63 -7.92
CA VAL A 109 19.72 3.64 -7.07
C VAL A 109 21.24 3.58 -7.20
N ALA A 110 21.80 2.37 -7.28
CA ALA A 110 23.23 2.17 -7.40
C ALA A 110 23.85 2.69 -8.71
N GLY A 111 23.02 2.90 -9.75
CA GLY A 111 23.43 3.42 -11.05
C GLY A 111 23.09 4.89 -11.29
N LEU A 112 22.52 5.60 -10.29
CA LEU A 112 22.16 6.99 -10.45
C LEU A 112 23.38 7.90 -10.30
N ASP A 113 23.41 8.95 -11.11
CA ASP A 113 24.31 10.08 -10.90
C ASP A 113 24.06 10.73 -9.53
N SER A 114 25.02 11.52 -9.05
CA SER A 114 24.92 12.21 -7.76
C SER A 114 23.70 13.12 -7.64
N ARG A 115 23.16 13.62 -8.76
CA ARG A 115 21.91 14.41 -8.85
C ARG A 115 21.13 14.04 -10.12
N PRO A 116 20.39 12.92 -10.11
CA PRO A 116 19.68 12.47 -11.30
C PRO A 116 18.52 13.40 -11.67
N ASP A 117 18.36 13.69 -12.96
CA ASP A 117 17.16 14.34 -13.48
C ASP A 117 16.07 13.30 -13.75
N LEU A 118 15.03 13.32 -12.93
CA LEU A 118 13.91 12.38 -13.02
C LEU A 118 13.15 12.45 -14.35
N LEU A 119 13.17 13.61 -15.04
CA LEU A 119 12.54 13.74 -16.35
C LEU A 119 13.39 13.15 -17.49
N ALA A 120 14.70 13.02 -17.29
CA ALA A 120 15.60 12.38 -18.24
C ALA A 120 15.62 10.85 -18.12
N MET A 121 15.19 10.29 -16.97
CA MET A 121 15.15 8.84 -16.75
C MET A 121 14.20 8.16 -17.74
N HIS A 122 14.47 6.88 -18.04
CA HIS A 122 13.50 6.05 -18.75
C HIS A 122 12.24 5.82 -17.87
N PRO A 123 11.01 5.79 -18.44
CA PRO A 123 9.80 5.57 -17.66
C PRO A 123 9.86 4.35 -16.72
N THR A 124 10.34 3.22 -17.22
CA THR A 124 10.49 1.99 -16.43
C THR A 124 11.50 2.13 -15.28
N GLU A 125 12.58 2.90 -15.49
CA GLU A 125 13.54 3.18 -14.41
C GLU A 125 12.91 4.06 -13.34
N PHE A 126 12.07 5.01 -13.73
CA PHE A 126 11.31 5.82 -12.79
C PHE A 126 10.35 4.97 -11.96
N GLU A 127 9.62 4.02 -12.55
CA GLU A 127 8.76 3.07 -11.83
C GLU A 127 9.56 2.24 -10.82
N HIS A 128 10.73 1.72 -11.21
CA HIS A 128 11.64 1.00 -10.31
C HIS A 128 12.18 1.89 -9.18
N LEU A 129 12.47 3.17 -9.45
CA LEU A 129 12.89 4.12 -8.43
C LEU A 129 11.76 4.35 -7.40
N ILE A 130 10.53 4.54 -7.87
CA ILE A 130 9.36 4.70 -7.00
C ILE A 130 9.15 3.42 -6.15
N ARG A 131 9.24 2.24 -6.75
CA ARG A 131 9.20 0.98 -6.00
C ARG A 131 10.25 0.96 -4.88
N ARG A 132 11.50 1.29 -5.22
CA ARG A 132 12.60 1.30 -4.25
C ARG A 132 12.39 2.31 -3.13
N LEU A 133 11.81 3.48 -3.45
CA LEU A 133 11.42 4.48 -2.46
C LEU A 133 10.46 3.89 -1.44
N PHE A 134 9.38 3.26 -1.91
CA PHE A 134 8.38 2.67 -1.02
C PHE A 134 8.92 1.48 -0.21
N GLU A 135 9.82 0.68 -0.77
CA GLU A 135 10.53 -0.37 -0.01
C GLU A 135 11.34 0.21 1.14
N LYS A 136 12.09 1.29 0.90
CA LYS A 136 12.87 1.96 1.95
C LYS A 136 12.00 2.70 2.97
N ALA A 137 10.82 3.14 2.56
CA ALA A 137 9.80 3.66 3.46
C ALA A 137 9.06 2.56 4.26
N GLY A 138 9.45 1.28 4.12
CA GLY A 138 8.92 0.17 4.92
C GLY A 138 7.78 -0.60 4.29
N LEU A 139 7.47 -0.37 3.00
CA LEU A 139 6.47 -1.12 2.25
C LEU A 139 7.13 -2.25 1.46
N LYS A 140 6.53 -3.43 1.42
CA LYS A 140 6.89 -4.43 0.41
C LYS A 140 6.24 -4.02 -0.91
N SER A 141 7.01 -3.72 -1.93
CA SER A 141 6.51 -3.23 -3.21
C SER A 141 7.05 -4.00 -4.40
N TRP A 142 6.23 -4.12 -5.44
CA TRP A 142 6.55 -4.81 -6.69
C TRP A 142 6.15 -3.93 -7.87
N VAL A 143 6.97 -3.90 -8.91
CA VAL A 143 6.62 -3.29 -10.20
C VAL A 143 5.79 -4.29 -11.00
N THR A 144 4.70 -3.86 -11.60
CA THR A 144 3.93 -4.64 -12.55
C THR A 144 4.61 -4.62 -13.92
N GLN A 145 4.47 -5.69 -14.72
CA GLN A 145 4.95 -5.64 -16.09
C GLN A 145 4.10 -4.66 -16.91
N ALA A 146 4.74 -3.80 -17.70
CA ALA A 146 4.10 -2.86 -18.61
C ALA A 146 3.35 -3.62 -19.71
N SER A 147 2.17 -4.11 -19.41
CA SER A 147 1.29 -4.74 -20.38
C SER A 147 -0.15 -4.56 -19.96
N ARG A 148 -0.88 -3.67 -20.64
CA ARG A 148 -2.36 -3.64 -20.69
C ARG A 148 -3.12 -3.76 -19.35
N ASP A 149 -2.44 -3.72 -18.21
CA ASP A 149 -3.03 -3.90 -16.89
C ASP A 149 -3.44 -2.53 -16.34
N ASP A 150 -4.42 -1.90 -17.02
CA ASP A 150 -5.25 -0.77 -16.56
C ASP A 150 -4.49 0.42 -15.91
N GLY A 151 -3.16 0.59 -16.18
CA GLY A 151 -2.37 1.72 -15.68
C GLY A 151 -1.85 1.56 -14.25
N ILE A 152 -1.72 0.34 -13.77
CA ILE A 152 -1.06 0.05 -12.48
C ILE A 152 0.43 -0.15 -12.74
N ASP A 153 1.27 0.74 -12.23
CA ASP A 153 2.73 0.67 -12.41
C ASP A 153 3.41 -0.12 -11.29
N ALA A 154 2.85 -0.09 -10.08
CA ALA A 154 3.33 -0.88 -8.97
C ALA A 154 2.20 -1.24 -7.99
N VAL A 155 2.39 -2.34 -7.29
CA VAL A 155 1.55 -2.75 -6.16
C VAL A 155 2.43 -2.80 -4.92
N ALA A 156 1.98 -2.19 -3.84
CA ALA A 156 2.65 -2.24 -2.55
C ALA A 156 1.75 -2.89 -1.50
N VAL A 157 2.35 -3.67 -0.62
CA VAL A 157 1.68 -4.23 0.56
C VAL A 157 2.37 -3.72 1.80
N ILE A 158 1.61 -3.14 2.69
CA ILE A 158 2.07 -2.80 4.04
C ILE A 158 1.82 -4.03 4.90
N GLU A 159 2.88 -4.75 5.27
CA GLU A 159 2.81 -5.84 6.23
C GLU A 159 3.26 -5.32 7.60
N GLN A 160 2.32 -4.95 8.42
CA GLN A 160 2.56 -4.69 9.85
C GLN A 160 1.97 -5.82 10.69
N PRO A 161 2.45 -6.06 11.91
CA PRO A 161 1.97 -7.18 12.74
C PRO A 161 0.45 -7.23 12.97
N LEU A 162 -0.23 -6.08 12.84
CA LEU A 162 -1.66 -5.94 13.06
C LEU A 162 -2.45 -5.48 11.84
N LEU A 163 -1.78 -4.98 10.79
CA LEU A 163 -2.43 -4.39 9.62
C LEU A 163 -1.68 -4.76 8.34
N SER A 164 -2.28 -5.60 7.52
CA SER A 164 -1.82 -5.79 6.15
C SER A 164 -2.74 -5.03 5.20
N THR A 165 -2.16 -4.14 4.42
CA THR A 165 -2.91 -3.23 3.54
C THR A 165 -2.30 -3.26 2.15
N GLN A 166 -3.14 -3.49 1.13
CA GLN A 166 -2.73 -3.37 -0.26
C GLN A 166 -2.92 -1.93 -0.74
N CYS A 167 -1.86 -1.37 -1.32
CA CYS A 167 -1.88 -0.08 -1.99
C CYS A 167 -1.57 -0.27 -3.48
N ILE A 168 -2.28 0.46 -4.32
CA ILE A 168 -1.97 0.58 -5.75
C ILE A 168 -1.15 1.84 -5.92
N ILE A 169 -0.04 1.74 -6.66
CA ILE A 169 0.82 2.87 -6.96
C ILE A 169 0.81 3.09 -8.46
N GLN A 170 0.55 4.33 -8.87
CA GLN A 170 0.77 4.78 -10.24
C GLN A 170 1.83 5.86 -10.26
N ALA A 171 2.89 5.62 -11.03
CA ALA A 171 4.01 6.53 -11.21
C ALA A 171 3.88 7.26 -12.56
N LYS A 172 3.73 8.58 -12.53
CA LYS A 172 3.55 9.39 -13.75
C LYS A 172 4.71 10.35 -13.97
N ARG A 173 5.72 9.92 -14.74
CA ARG A 173 6.81 10.78 -15.14
C ARG A 173 6.36 11.75 -16.24
N THR A 174 6.13 12.99 -15.88
CA THR A 174 5.67 14.05 -16.80
C THR A 174 6.12 15.43 -16.33
N LYS A 175 6.23 16.37 -17.25
CA LYS A 175 6.45 17.80 -16.96
C LYS A 175 5.15 18.61 -16.97
N ASN A 176 4.04 17.99 -17.33
CA ASN A 176 2.73 18.64 -17.41
C ASN A 176 1.89 18.27 -16.20
N VAL A 177 0.89 19.11 -15.87
CA VAL A 177 -0.12 18.80 -14.85
C VAL A 177 -0.72 17.41 -15.11
N VAL A 178 -0.83 16.59 -14.07
CA VAL A 178 -1.49 15.29 -14.19
C VAL A 178 -2.99 15.50 -14.43
N PRO A 179 -3.56 14.95 -15.50
CA PRO A 179 -4.99 15.08 -15.77
C PRO A 179 -5.84 14.50 -14.64
N ALA A 180 -6.96 15.13 -14.32
CA ALA A 180 -7.87 14.64 -13.29
C ALA A 180 -8.42 13.24 -13.60
N ASP A 181 -8.56 12.90 -14.88
CA ASP A 181 -9.02 11.57 -15.30
C ASP A 181 -8.04 10.47 -14.96
N THR A 182 -6.72 10.75 -14.97
CA THR A 182 -5.71 9.81 -14.48
C THR A 182 -5.93 9.50 -12.98
N VAL A 183 -6.23 10.52 -12.18
CA VAL A 183 -6.49 10.35 -10.74
C VAL A 183 -7.79 9.59 -10.51
N ARG A 184 -8.84 9.86 -11.31
CA ARG A 184 -10.10 9.11 -11.25
C ARG A 184 -9.95 7.65 -11.65
N ALA A 185 -9.13 7.36 -12.65
CA ALA A 185 -8.84 5.99 -13.07
C ALA A 185 -8.23 5.18 -11.91
N VAL A 186 -7.28 5.76 -11.16
CA VAL A 186 -6.69 5.09 -9.98
C VAL A 186 -7.73 4.84 -8.89
N ALA A 187 -8.69 5.76 -8.68
CA ALA A 187 -9.79 5.53 -7.75
C ALA A 187 -10.67 4.35 -8.17
N GLY A 188 -10.95 4.21 -9.47
CA GLY A 188 -11.63 3.04 -10.05
C GLY A 188 -10.86 1.75 -9.73
N LEU A 189 -9.56 1.72 -9.99
CA LEU A 189 -8.70 0.57 -9.71
C LEU A 189 -8.67 0.19 -8.22
N VAL A 190 -8.64 1.18 -7.33
CA VAL A 190 -8.73 0.93 -5.86
C VAL A 190 -10.01 0.20 -5.51
N ASN A 191 -11.14 0.60 -6.11
CA ASN A 191 -12.43 -0.05 -5.87
C ASN A 191 -12.49 -1.45 -6.50
N ASP A 192 -12.07 -1.60 -7.75
CA ASP A 192 -12.14 -2.85 -8.52
C ASP A 192 -11.22 -3.93 -7.93
N THR A 193 -10.06 -3.53 -7.40
CA THR A 193 -9.09 -4.46 -6.79
C THR A 193 -9.33 -4.72 -5.32
N GLY A 194 -10.17 -3.92 -4.67
CA GLY A 194 -10.35 -3.95 -3.21
C GLY A 194 -9.14 -3.43 -2.43
N ALA A 195 -8.27 -2.66 -3.07
CA ALA A 195 -7.14 -2.04 -2.39
C ALA A 195 -7.62 -1.01 -1.35
N SER A 196 -6.86 -0.85 -0.29
CA SER A 196 -7.20 0.09 0.78
C SER A 196 -6.89 1.52 0.40
N LYS A 197 -5.89 1.73 -0.47
CA LYS A 197 -5.42 3.06 -0.86
C LYS A 197 -4.81 3.03 -2.27
N GLY A 198 -4.99 4.13 -3.00
CA GLY A 198 -4.24 4.42 -4.22
C GLY A 198 -3.25 5.55 -3.98
N ILE A 199 -2.07 5.44 -4.57
CA ILE A 199 -1.02 6.47 -4.50
C ILE A 199 -0.66 6.86 -5.92
N VAL A 200 -0.80 8.14 -6.26
CA VAL A 200 -0.35 8.68 -7.54
C VAL A 200 0.89 9.52 -7.30
N VAL A 201 2.01 9.09 -7.87
CA VAL A 201 3.30 9.77 -7.75
C VAL A 201 3.64 10.43 -9.08
N THR A 202 4.04 11.68 -9.07
CA THR A 202 4.45 12.37 -10.30
C THR A 202 5.68 13.25 -10.12
N THR A 203 6.39 13.47 -11.22
CA THR A 203 7.42 14.50 -11.31
C THR A 203 6.84 15.91 -11.51
N ALA A 204 5.54 16.04 -11.74
CA ALA A 204 4.85 17.31 -11.98
C ALA A 204 4.00 17.72 -10.75
N TRP A 205 2.82 18.25 -11.00
CA TRP A 205 1.86 18.67 -9.97
C TRP A 205 0.44 18.27 -10.34
N PHE A 206 -0.45 18.39 -9.38
CA PHE A 206 -1.88 18.10 -9.53
C PHE A 206 -2.69 19.38 -9.57
N GLY A 207 -3.73 19.40 -10.41
CA GLY A 207 -4.70 20.48 -10.44
C GLY A 207 -5.67 20.43 -9.24
N LYS A 208 -6.35 21.57 -8.98
CA LYS A 208 -7.29 21.69 -7.87
C LYS A 208 -8.35 20.58 -7.84
N THR A 209 -8.92 20.23 -8.99
CA THR A 209 -9.91 19.14 -9.12
C THR A 209 -9.38 17.81 -8.57
N SER A 210 -8.13 17.47 -8.85
CA SER A 210 -7.49 16.25 -8.35
C SER A 210 -7.25 16.31 -6.84
N LEU A 211 -6.78 17.46 -6.34
CA LEU A 211 -6.52 17.68 -4.91
C LEU A 211 -7.80 17.63 -4.08
N ASP A 212 -8.93 18.16 -4.60
CA ASP A 212 -10.22 18.10 -3.92
C ASP A 212 -10.86 16.70 -3.98
N PHE A 213 -10.57 15.92 -5.04
CA PHE A 213 -11.12 14.59 -5.27
C PHE A 213 -10.41 13.50 -4.44
N ALA A 214 -9.08 13.56 -4.35
CA ALA A 214 -8.26 12.47 -3.82
C ALA A 214 -8.60 12.08 -2.37
N PRO A 215 -8.77 13.01 -1.39
CA PRO A 215 -9.06 12.64 0.00
C PRO A 215 -10.37 11.87 0.18
N ARG A 216 -11.37 12.16 -0.68
CA ARG A 216 -12.69 11.50 -0.63
C ARG A 216 -12.71 10.11 -1.27
N ASN A 217 -11.63 9.74 -1.97
CA ASN A 217 -11.57 8.51 -2.76
C ASN A 217 -10.39 7.61 -2.37
N ARG A 218 -9.91 7.74 -1.14
CA ARG A 218 -8.79 6.93 -0.60
C ARG A 218 -7.52 7.03 -1.46
N LEU A 219 -7.26 8.22 -2.02
CA LEU A 219 -6.07 8.47 -2.82
C LEU A 219 -5.10 9.40 -2.09
N GLU A 220 -3.82 9.13 -2.28
CA GLU A 220 -2.73 10.02 -1.92
C GLU A 220 -2.04 10.52 -3.19
N LEU A 221 -1.76 11.81 -3.23
CA LEU A 221 -1.12 12.46 -4.36
C LEU A 221 0.26 12.98 -3.93
N ILE A 222 1.31 12.45 -4.55
CA ILE A 222 2.70 12.83 -4.30
C ILE A 222 3.19 13.60 -5.54
N ASP A 223 3.25 14.92 -5.43
CA ASP A 223 3.78 15.78 -6.48
C ASP A 223 5.30 15.75 -6.54
N GLY A 224 5.88 16.38 -7.57
CA GLY A 224 7.33 16.38 -7.79
C GLY A 224 8.12 17.00 -6.64
N ARG A 225 7.55 17.97 -5.91
CA ARG A 225 8.23 18.59 -4.76
C ARG A 225 8.28 17.60 -3.58
N HIS A 226 7.15 17.00 -3.26
CA HIS A 226 7.06 16.02 -2.20
C HIS A 226 7.89 14.76 -2.54
N LEU A 227 7.86 14.30 -3.80
CA LEU A 227 8.70 13.20 -4.27
C LEU A 227 10.19 13.44 -4.04
N LYS A 228 10.70 14.65 -4.36
CA LYS A 228 12.11 14.99 -4.09
C LYS A 228 12.46 14.89 -2.60
N SER A 229 11.59 15.37 -1.72
CA SER A 229 11.79 15.27 -0.27
C SER A 229 11.86 13.82 0.19
N LEU A 230 10.95 12.97 -0.30
CA LEU A 230 10.93 11.55 0.03
C LEU A 230 12.16 10.79 -0.51
N LEU A 231 12.61 11.11 -1.72
CA LEU A 231 13.81 10.52 -2.30
C LEU A 231 15.07 10.88 -1.49
N LEU A 232 15.18 12.12 -1.05
CA LEU A 232 16.28 12.55 -0.19
C LEU A 232 16.22 11.87 1.18
N GLU A 233 15.06 11.83 1.80
CA GLU A 233 14.86 11.28 3.15
C GLU A 233 15.12 9.77 3.20
N HIS A 234 14.54 9.01 2.28
CA HIS A 234 14.56 7.54 2.35
C HIS A 234 15.66 6.89 1.53
N LEU A 235 16.13 7.53 0.46
CA LEU A 235 17.15 6.99 -0.44
C LEU A 235 18.46 7.79 -0.45
N GLY A 236 18.50 8.97 0.17
CA GLY A 236 19.65 9.88 0.11
C GLY A 236 19.86 10.49 -1.30
N VAL A 237 18.86 10.44 -2.18
CA VAL A 237 18.94 10.91 -3.56
C VAL A 237 18.46 12.36 -3.67
N ASP A 238 19.38 13.29 -3.94
CA ASP A 238 19.04 14.68 -4.27
C ASP A 238 18.68 14.81 -5.76
N ALA A 239 17.43 14.52 -6.08
CA ALA A 239 16.95 14.47 -7.46
C ALA A 239 16.62 15.86 -8.03
N LEU A 240 16.81 16.01 -9.35
CA LEU A 240 16.32 17.12 -10.14
C LEU A 240 15.04 16.74 -10.89
N ILE A 241 14.19 17.71 -11.19
CA ILE A 241 13.01 17.56 -12.04
C ILE A 241 13.11 18.57 -13.17
N GLY A 242 13.82 18.20 -14.22
CA GLY A 242 14.13 19.06 -15.34
C GLY A 242 15.06 20.21 -14.96
N LEU A 243 15.85 20.66 -15.91
CA LEU A 243 16.59 21.91 -15.75
C LEU A 243 15.59 23.06 -15.85
N PRO A 244 15.67 24.07 -14.98
CA PRO A 244 14.89 25.28 -15.15
C PRO A 244 15.21 25.89 -16.53
N LYS A 245 14.19 26.24 -17.31
CA LYS A 245 14.40 26.99 -18.54
C LYS A 245 14.99 28.32 -18.14
N LEU A 246 16.20 28.57 -18.63
CA LEU A 246 16.82 29.89 -18.49
C LEU A 246 15.91 30.92 -19.18
N PRO A 247 15.68 32.10 -18.56
CA PRO A 247 14.97 33.18 -19.21
C PRO A 247 15.63 33.54 -20.54
N ALA A 248 14.84 33.89 -21.54
CA ALA A 248 15.37 34.31 -22.82
C ALA A 248 16.33 35.50 -22.62
N GLY A 249 17.56 35.36 -23.14
CA GLY A 249 18.61 36.40 -23.01
C GLY A 249 19.42 36.36 -21.71
N TRP A 250 19.18 35.39 -20.81
CA TRP A 250 20.02 35.21 -19.63
C TRP A 250 21.36 34.56 -20.00
N GLN A 251 22.45 35.23 -19.63
CA GLN A 251 23.80 34.68 -19.73
C GLN A 251 24.41 34.57 -18.33
N PRO A 252 25.20 33.51 -18.05
CA PRO A 252 25.95 33.41 -16.79
C PRO A 252 26.80 34.66 -16.63
N ARG A 253 26.79 35.27 -15.45
CA ARG A 253 27.80 36.26 -15.13
C ARG A 253 29.14 35.54 -15.06
N ASP A 254 30.09 35.97 -15.89
CA ASP A 254 31.49 35.54 -15.74
C ASP A 254 31.91 35.93 -14.32
N LEU A 255 32.09 34.95 -13.48
CA LEU A 255 32.75 35.11 -12.19
C LEU A 255 34.24 35.09 -12.50
N GLY A 256 34.79 36.28 -12.81
CA GLY A 256 36.22 36.50 -12.94
C GLY A 256 36.97 36.24 -11.64
#